data_5c582956c380f8d2ae542f8c5e9209df
#
_entry.id   5c582956c380f8d2ae542f8c5e9209df
#
_cell.length_a   1.000
_cell.length_b   1.000
_cell.length_c   1.000
_cell.angle_alpha   90.00
_cell.angle_beta   90.00
_cell.angle_gamma   90.00
#
_symmetry.space_group_name_H-M   'P 1'
#
loop_
_entity.id
_entity.type
_entity.pdbx_description
1 polymer ?
#
loop_
_entity_poly.entity_id
_entity_poly.type
_entity_poly.pdbx_seq_one_letter_code
_entity_poly.pdbx_strand_id
1 'polypeptide(L)'
;TVNSTRLDGDLLYEIIRQRPEYNFVFTGPEDNGFRQHRIHTLKNVHFLGQKKTSELPAYIATYDVCINPQMINDITDGNYPLKIDEYLAMGKPTVATSTHTMRNIFAAYTHLATNPQEWLSAIDHAITESDDKKLAQQRISFAETHSWGHSVKKIYRIIEHFNNRIL
;
A
#
# COMPACT_ATOMS: atom_id res chain seq x y z
N THR A 1 11.34 1.41 -2.78
CA THR A 1 11.92 2.45 -3.65
C THR A 1 10.85 3.44 -4.03
N VAL A 2 11.15 4.73 -3.91
CA VAL A 2 10.34 5.85 -4.41
C VAL A 2 10.75 6.04 -5.88
N ASN A 3 9.90 5.58 -6.79
CA ASN A 3 10.25 5.42 -8.20
C ASN A 3 9.26 6.16 -9.10
N SER A 4 9.75 7.07 -9.93
CA SER A 4 8.97 7.95 -10.81
C SER A 4 8.20 7.22 -11.93
N THR A 5 8.55 5.97 -12.25
CA THR A 5 7.81 5.16 -13.23
C THR A 5 6.67 4.37 -12.64
N ARG A 6 6.58 4.30 -11.30
CA ARG A 6 5.55 3.53 -10.57
C ARG A 6 4.65 4.38 -9.70
N LEU A 7 5.20 5.44 -9.08
CA LEU A 7 4.44 6.35 -8.23
C LEU A 7 3.97 7.55 -9.04
N ASP A 8 2.71 7.91 -8.86
CA ASP A 8 2.12 9.10 -9.46
C ASP A 8 2.53 10.35 -8.65
N GLY A 9 3.63 10.96 -9.05
CA GLY A 9 4.18 12.15 -8.38
C GLY A 9 3.26 13.36 -8.47
N ASP A 10 2.57 13.56 -9.59
CA ASP A 10 1.65 14.68 -9.77
C ASP A 10 0.39 14.51 -8.92
N LEU A 11 -0.18 13.33 -8.86
CA LEU A 11 -1.27 12.99 -7.93
C LEU A 11 -0.83 13.27 -6.49
N LEU A 12 0.34 12.76 -6.09
CA LEU A 12 0.90 13.00 -4.75
C LEU A 12 1.04 14.48 -4.45
N TYR A 13 1.59 15.27 -5.37
CA TYR A 13 1.71 16.71 -5.19
C TYR A 13 0.34 17.36 -4.95
N GLU A 14 -0.68 16.99 -5.75
CA GLU A 14 -2.04 17.54 -5.67
C GLU A 14 -2.75 17.21 -4.34
N ILE A 15 -2.62 15.99 -3.83
CA ILE A 15 -3.24 15.60 -2.57
C ILE A 15 -2.51 16.20 -1.37
N ILE A 16 -1.16 16.18 -1.38
CA ILE A 16 -0.33 16.64 -0.25
C ILE A 16 -0.48 18.13 -0.03
N ARG A 17 -0.47 18.96 -1.09
CA ARG A 17 -0.63 20.40 -0.96
C ARG A 17 -1.99 20.82 -0.40
N GLN A 18 -3.01 19.94 -0.50
CA GLN A 18 -4.37 20.21 0.02
C GLN A 18 -4.57 19.72 1.46
N ARG A 19 -3.56 19.08 2.05
CA ARG A 19 -3.58 18.63 3.45
C ARG A 19 -2.28 19.05 4.16
N PRO A 20 -2.06 20.36 4.34
CA PRO A 20 -0.86 20.89 4.97
C PRO A 20 -0.72 20.48 6.45
N GLU A 21 -1.81 20.04 7.07
CA GLU A 21 -1.88 19.53 8.44
C GLU A 21 -1.37 18.09 8.59
N TYR A 22 -1.28 17.32 7.49
CA TYR A 22 -0.76 15.95 7.51
C TYR A 22 0.71 15.91 7.13
N ASN A 23 1.47 15.02 7.76
CA ASN A 23 2.85 14.75 7.40
C ASN A 23 2.93 13.53 6.48
N PHE A 24 3.50 13.70 5.29
CA PHE A 24 3.69 12.63 4.32
C PHE A 24 5.13 12.14 4.36
N VAL A 25 5.31 10.87 4.71
CA VAL A 25 6.63 10.28 4.93
C VAL A 25 6.93 9.23 3.87
N PHE A 26 8.03 9.40 3.16
CA PHE A 26 8.53 8.48 2.15
C PHE A 26 9.73 7.72 2.67
N THR A 27 9.61 6.39 2.75
CA THR A 27 10.68 5.50 3.20
C THR A 27 11.19 4.67 2.02
N GLY A 28 12.43 4.87 1.65
CA GLY A 28 13.10 4.19 0.54
C GLY A 28 13.97 5.13 -0.29
N PRO A 29 14.88 4.57 -1.11
CA PRO A 29 15.70 5.38 -2.02
C PRO A 29 14.83 5.95 -3.14
N GLU A 30 15.14 7.19 -3.52
CA GLU A 30 14.50 7.89 -4.63
C GLU A 30 15.30 7.67 -5.92
N ASP A 31 14.61 7.53 -7.05
CA ASP A 31 15.25 7.63 -8.36
C ASP A 31 15.51 9.10 -8.76
N ASN A 32 16.25 9.30 -9.86
CA ASN A 32 16.60 10.65 -10.30
C ASN A 32 15.39 11.48 -10.72
N GLY A 33 14.35 10.86 -11.29
CA GLY A 33 13.13 11.55 -11.69
C GLY A 33 12.35 12.06 -10.47
N PHE A 34 12.23 11.24 -9.44
CA PHE A 34 11.50 11.62 -8.23
C PHE A 34 12.24 12.70 -7.41
N ARG A 35 13.59 12.64 -7.34
CA ARG A 35 14.41 13.67 -6.68
C ARG A 35 14.22 15.07 -7.26
N GLN A 36 13.89 15.18 -8.55
CA GLN A 36 13.67 16.46 -9.22
C GLN A 36 12.19 16.89 -9.21
N HIS A 37 11.30 16.06 -8.66
CA HIS A 37 9.88 16.34 -8.66
C HIS A 37 9.53 17.49 -7.71
N ARG A 38 8.58 18.34 -8.11
CA ARG A 38 8.10 19.49 -7.32
C ARG A 38 7.54 19.14 -5.93
N ILE A 39 7.29 17.88 -5.63
CA ILE A 39 6.86 17.40 -4.31
C ILE A 39 7.84 17.80 -3.19
N HIS A 40 9.12 17.94 -3.52
CA HIS A 40 10.17 18.40 -2.59
C HIS A 40 10.02 19.87 -2.15
N THR A 41 9.15 20.65 -2.80
CA THR A 41 8.87 22.04 -2.38
C THR A 41 7.85 22.12 -1.25
N LEU A 42 7.17 21.02 -0.94
CA LEU A 42 6.14 20.96 0.10
C LEU A 42 6.78 20.76 1.48
N LYS A 43 6.37 21.58 2.46
CA LYS A 43 6.96 21.58 3.82
C LYS A 43 6.58 20.36 4.67
N ASN A 44 5.47 19.72 4.34
CA ASN A 44 4.90 18.58 5.04
C ASN A 44 5.27 17.22 4.40
N VAL A 45 6.34 17.20 3.58
CA VAL A 45 6.87 15.99 2.95
C VAL A 45 8.24 15.67 3.54
N HIS A 46 8.43 14.41 3.94
CA HIS A 46 9.64 13.95 4.59
C HIS A 46 10.19 12.70 3.89
N PHE A 47 11.42 12.77 3.41
CA PHE A 47 12.12 11.65 2.78
C PHE A 47 13.15 11.06 3.74
N LEU A 48 12.92 9.83 4.19
CA LEU A 48 13.79 9.15 5.16
C LEU A 48 14.94 8.36 4.52
N GLY A 49 14.95 8.28 3.18
CA GLY A 49 15.93 7.50 2.46
C GLY A 49 15.81 5.99 2.68
N GLN A 50 16.85 5.26 2.26
CA GLN A 50 16.86 3.80 2.37
C GLN A 50 16.94 3.34 3.83
N LYS A 51 16.14 2.32 4.18
CA LYS A 51 16.16 1.62 5.46
C LYS A 51 16.41 0.14 5.24
N LYS A 52 16.93 -0.56 6.26
CA LYS A 52 17.02 -2.01 6.23
C LYS A 52 15.62 -2.63 6.30
N THR A 53 15.42 -3.74 5.63
CA THR A 53 14.11 -4.45 5.63
C THR A 53 13.65 -4.79 7.05
N SER A 54 14.59 -5.15 7.94
CA SER A 54 14.29 -5.44 9.36
C SER A 54 13.81 -4.23 10.17
N GLU A 55 14.05 -3.00 9.70
CA GLU A 55 13.63 -1.77 10.36
C GLU A 55 12.23 -1.31 9.90
N LEU A 56 11.80 -1.75 8.71
CA LEU A 56 10.54 -1.27 8.09
C LEU A 56 9.30 -1.46 8.98
N PRO A 57 9.13 -2.60 9.71
CA PRO A 57 7.98 -2.76 10.59
C PRO A 57 7.89 -1.66 11.66
N ALA A 58 9.03 -1.22 12.23
CA ALA A 58 9.06 -0.17 13.23
C ALA A 58 8.60 1.18 12.65
N TYR A 59 9.00 1.50 11.41
CA TYR A 59 8.51 2.71 10.72
C TYR A 59 7.01 2.61 10.42
N ILE A 60 6.55 1.48 9.83
CA ILE A 60 5.13 1.28 9.51
C ILE A 60 4.27 1.39 10.77
N ALA A 61 4.74 0.88 11.91
CA ALA A 61 4.02 0.96 13.18
C ALA A 61 3.72 2.41 13.62
N THR A 62 4.57 3.38 13.26
CA THR A 62 4.40 4.80 13.62
C THR A 62 3.48 5.59 12.70
N TYR A 63 3.09 5.04 11.55
CA TYR A 63 2.20 5.73 10.60
C TYR A 63 0.73 5.52 10.97
N ASP A 64 -0.08 6.57 10.81
CA ASP A 64 -1.53 6.48 10.99
C ASP A 64 -2.18 5.78 9.78
N VAL A 65 -1.76 6.12 8.58
CA VAL A 65 -2.26 5.59 7.30
C VAL A 65 -1.10 5.25 6.39
N CYS A 66 -1.18 4.13 5.70
CA CYS A 66 -0.25 3.77 4.62
C CYS A 66 -0.86 4.06 3.25
N ILE A 67 -0.06 4.57 2.30
CA ILE A 67 -0.55 4.90 0.97
C ILE A 67 0.25 4.19 -0.14
N ASN A 68 -0.43 3.82 -1.22
CA ASN A 68 0.18 3.22 -2.41
C ASN A 68 -0.34 3.88 -3.70
N PRO A 69 0.09 5.12 -4.01
CA PRO A 69 -0.33 5.89 -5.18
C PRO A 69 0.42 5.44 -6.43
N GLN A 70 0.01 4.33 -7.00
CA GLN A 70 0.61 3.80 -8.23
C GLN A 70 0.00 4.47 -9.47
N MET A 71 0.85 4.75 -10.47
CA MET A 71 0.38 5.03 -11.83
C MET A 71 -0.32 3.80 -12.38
N ILE A 72 -1.40 3.98 -13.16
CA ILE A 72 -2.05 2.88 -13.89
C ILE A 72 -1.39 2.78 -15.26
N ASN A 73 -0.65 1.72 -15.49
CA ASN A 73 -0.01 1.38 -16.76
C ASN A 73 0.13 -0.15 -16.88
N ASP A 74 0.60 -0.64 -18.01
CA ASP A 74 0.74 -2.09 -18.29
C ASP A 74 1.63 -2.82 -17.26
N ILE A 75 2.55 -2.11 -16.60
CA ILE A 75 3.44 -2.70 -15.58
C ILE A 75 2.72 -2.80 -14.21
N THR A 76 1.91 -1.80 -13.88
CA THR A 76 1.37 -1.65 -12.51
C THR A 76 -0.02 -2.23 -12.34
N ASP A 77 -0.86 -2.27 -13.38
CA ASP A 77 -2.26 -2.67 -13.26
C ASP A 77 -2.41 -4.16 -12.89
N GLY A 78 -1.56 -5.04 -13.44
CA GLY A 78 -1.53 -6.47 -13.13
C GLY A 78 -0.56 -6.87 -12.02
N ASN A 79 0.23 -5.93 -11.47
CA ASN A 79 1.24 -6.25 -10.48
C ASN A 79 0.61 -6.52 -9.10
N TYR A 80 1.10 -7.56 -8.42
CA TYR A 80 0.71 -7.82 -7.03
C TYR A 80 1.55 -6.97 -6.08
N PRO A 81 0.94 -6.02 -5.34
CA PRO A 81 1.69 -5.08 -4.51
C PRO A 81 1.96 -5.63 -3.10
N LEU A 82 3.04 -6.42 -2.93
CA LEU A 82 3.43 -7.04 -1.64
C LEU A 82 3.39 -6.07 -0.45
N LYS A 83 3.71 -4.79 -0.66
CA LYS A 83 3.65 -3.77 0.40
C LYS A 83 2.25 -3.59 1.02
N ILE A 84 1.19 -3.92 0.28
CA ILE A 84 -0.17 -3.86 0.82
C ILE A 84 -0.36 -4.95 1.89
N ASP A 85 0.11 -6.17 1.63
CA ASP A 85 0.09 -7.22 2.66
C ASP A 85 0.91 -6.82 3.89
N GLU A 86 2.08 -6.18 3.70
CA GLU A 86 2.91 -5.68 4.80
C GLU A 86 2.16 -4.63 5.64
N TYR A 87 1.45 -3.69 5.00
CA TYR A 87 0.66 -2.67 5.69
C TYR A 87 -0.52 -3.28 6.45
N LEU A 88 -1.26 -4.18 5.80
CA LEU A 88 -2.40 -4.86 6.41
C LEU A 88 -1.97 -5.79 7.54
N ALA A 89 -0.81 -6.48 7.42
CA ALA A 89 -0.24 -7.30 8.48
C ALA A 89 0.13 -6.48 9.73
N MET A 90 0.39 -5.19 9.57
CA MET A 90 0.60 -4.24 10.66
C MET A 90 -0.71 -3.56 11.13
N GLY A 91 -1.86 -4.00 10.62
CA GLY A 91 -3.19 -3.48 10.95
C GLY A 91 -3.48 -2.08 10.40
N LYS A 92 -2.61 -1.53 9.53
CA LYS A 92 -2.71 -0.14 9.09
C LYS A 92 -3.84 0.09 8.10
N PRO A 93 -4.64 1.16 8.28
CA PRO A 93 -5.51 1.67 7.23
C PRO A 93 -4.68 1.96 5.99
N THR A 94 -5.16 1.54 4.84
CA THR A 94 -4.37 1.64 3.60
C THR A 94 -5.20 2.25 2.49
N VAL A 95 -4.66 3.28 1.83
CA VAL A 95 -5.27 3.90 0.64
C VAL A 95 -4.39 3.58 -0.57
N ALA A 96 -5.01 3.13 -1.65
CA ALA A 96 -4.28 2.72 -2.85
C ALA A 96 -5.01 3.11 -4.15
N THR A 97 -4.23 3.25 -5.24
CA THR A 97 -4.79 3.38 -6.59
C THR A 97 -5.62 2.14 -6.93
N SER A 98 -6.79 2.35 -7.51
CA SER A 98 -7.74 1.31 -7.89
C SER A 98 -7.25 0.55 -9.14
N THR A 99 -6.17 -0.23 -9.01
CA THR A 99 -5.69 -1.15 -10.06
C THR A 99 -6.55 -2.41 -10.11
N HIS A 100 -6.42 -3.21 -11.17
CA HIS A 100 -7.14 -4.48 -11.31
C HIS A 100 -6.90 -5.40 -10.10
N THR A 101 -5.65 -5.59 -9.72
CA THR A 101 -5.28 -6.43 -8.56
C THR A 101 -5.87 -5.89 -7.26
N MET A 102 -5.83 -4.57 -7.04
CA MET A 102 -6.37 -3.96 -5.83
C MET A 102 -7.88 -4.16 -5.71
N ARG A 103 -8.64 -4.00 -6.81
CA ARG A 103 -10.09 -4.23 -6.82
C ARG A 103 -10.46 -5.68 -6.53
N ASN A 104 -9.71 -6.64 -7.08
CA ASN A 104 -10.07 -8.05 -6.98
C ASN A 104 -9.61 -8.74 -5.68
N ILE A 105 -8.54 -8.25 -5.06
CA ILE A 105 -7.94 -8.92 -3.89
C ILE A 105 -8.12 -8.10 -2.62
N PHE A 106 -7.87 -6.80 -2.66
CA PHE A 106 -7.69 -5.97 -1.47
C PHE A 106 -8.86 -5.02 -1.16
N ALA A 107 -9.87 -4.92 -2.04
CA ALA A 107 -10.93 -3.91 -1.93
C ALA A 107 -11.70 -3.95 -0.60
N ALA A 108 -11.86 -5.12 0.01
CA ALA A 108 -12.57 -5.26 1.28
C ALA A 108 -11.81 -4.70 2.50
N TYR A 109 -10.51 -4.47 2.37
CA TYR A 109 -9.63 -4.09 3.49
C TYR A 109 -8.78 -2.86 3.22
N THR A 110 -9.00 -2.21 2.06
CA THR A 110 -8.29 -0.99 1.66
C THR A 110 -9.26 0.02 1.06
N HIS A 111 -8.93 1.29 1.17
CA HIS A 111 -9.65 2.36 0.48
C HIS A 111 -9.04 2.53 -0.90
N LEU A 112 -9.86 2.43 -1.95
CA LEU A 112 -9.42 2.56 -3.35
C LEU A 112 -9.83 3.91 -3.91
N ALA A 113 -8.91 4.55 -4.63
CA ALA A 113 -9.13 5.86 -5.23
C ALA A 113 -8.55 5.92 -6.64
N THR A 114 -9.17 6.72 -7.51
CA THR A 114 -8.78 6.91 -8.92
C THR A 114 -8.43 8.35 -9.27
N ASN A 115 -8.93 9.31 -8.53
CA ASN A 115 -8.73 10.74 -8.78
C ASN A 115 -8.40 11.50 -7.49
N PRO A 116 -7.85 12.73 -7.55
CA PRO A 116 -7.42 13.46 -6.36
C PRO A 116 -8.51 13.63 -5.28
N GLN A 117 -9.75 13.85 -5.65
CA GLN A 117 -10.85 14.03 -4.70
C GLN A 117 -11.16 12.75 -3.93
N GLU A 118 -11.20 11.61 -4.63
CA GLU A 118 -11.34 10.30 -3.99
C GLU A 118 -10.16 10.00 -3.06
N TRP A 119 -8.91 10.34 -3.47
CA TRP A 119 -7.74 10.18 -2.63
C TRP A 119 -7.82 10.99 -1.35
N LEU A 120 -8.21 12.28 -1.44
CA LEU A 120 -8.38 13.13 -0.26
C LEU A 120 -9.43 12.56 0.69
N SER A 121 -10.61 12.20 0.17
CA SER A 121 -11.68 11.60 0.96
C SER A 121 -11.27 10.28 1.58
N ALA A 122 -10.56 9.42 0.84
CA ALA A 122 -10.09 8.13 1.33
C ALA A 122 -9.02 8.27 2.43
N ILE A 123 -8.09 9.22 2.31
CA ILE A 123 -7.09 9.49 3.34
C ILE A 123 -7.77 10.03 4.60
N ASP A 124 -8.66 11.02 4.47
CA ASP A 124 -9.38 11.60 5.61
C ASP A 124 -10.19 10.53 6.34
N HIS A 125 -10.84 9.62 5.62
CA HIS A 125 -11.58 8.51 6.20
C HIS A 125 -10.63 7.49 6.87
N ALA A 126 -9.55 7.11 6.20
CA ALA A 126 -8.57 6.16 6.73
C ALA A 126 -7.94 6.64 8.06
N ILE A 127 -7.73 7.96 8.22
CA ILE A 127 -7.25 8.54 9.48
C ILE A 127 -8.23 8.29 10.62
N THR A 128 -9.55 8.36 10.38
CA THR A 128 -10.54 8.09 11.42
C THR A 128 -10.53 6.63 11.90
N GLU A 129 -9.96 5.72 11.11
CA GLU A 129 -9.84 4.31 11.44
C GLU A 129 -8.51 3.93 12.10
N SER A 130 -7.56 4.87 12.22
CA SER A 130 -6.18 4.58 12.65
C SER A 130 -6.09 3.92 14.03
N ASP A 131 -6.99 4.27 14.94
CA ASP A 131 -7.07 3.74 16.31
C ASP A 131 -8.10 2.62 16.49
N ASP A 132 -8.81 2.22 15.41
CA ASP A 132 -9.82 1.15 15.49
C ASP A 132 -9.15 -0.24 15.54
N LYS A 133 -9.05 -0.78 16.75
CA LYS A 133 -8.45 -2.10 17.01
C LYS A 133 -9.18 -3.25 16.33
N LYS A 134 -10.50 -3.13 16.13
CA LYS A 134 -11.30 -4.17 15.48
C LYS A 134 -10.99 -4.22 13.98
N LEU A 135 -10.95 -3.06 13.32
CA LEU A 135 -10.57 -2.96 11.92
C LEU A 135 -9.10 -3.36 11.71
N ALA A 136 -8.20 -2.96 12.62
CA ALA A 136 -6.81 -3.38 12.58
C ALA A 136 -6.68 -4.92 12.64
N GLN A 137 -7.40 -5.59 13.55
CA GLN A 137 -7.39 -7.04 13.64
C GLN A 137 -7.95 -7.73 12.39
N GLN A 138 -8.97 -7.17 11.76
CA GLN A 138 -9.52 -7.70 10.50
C GLN A 138 -8.49 -7.62 9.37
N ARG A 139 -7.73 -6.50 9.26
CA ARG A 139 -6.65 -6.32 8.30
C ARG A 139 -5.54 -7.36 8.51
N ILE A 140 -5.11 -7.55 9.76
CA ILE A 140 -4.09 -8.54 10.13
C ILE A 140 -4.55 -9.95 9.73
N SER A 141 -5.76 -10.35 10.12
CA SER A 141 -6.29 -11.68 9.81
C SER A 141 -6.39 -11.92 8.29
N PHE A 142 -6.73 -10.90 7.53
CA PHE A 142 -6.75 -10.98 6.06
C PHE A 142 -5.33 -11.18 5.51
N ALA A 143 -4.35 -10.38 5.94
CA ALA A 143 -2.97 -10.50 5.48
C ALA A 143 -2.36 -11.87 5.80
N GLU A 144 -2.71 -12.49 6.91
CA GLU A 144 -2.28 -13.85 7.27
C GLU A 144 -2.68 -14.89 6.21
N THR A 145 -3.83 -14.70 5.53
CA THR A 145 -4.28 -15.60 4.45
C THR A 145 -3.41 -15.53 3.20
N HIS A 146 -2.62 -14.49 3.03
CA HIS A 146 -1.69 -14.27 1.92
C HIS A 146 -0.25 -14.66 2.23
N SER A 147 0.01 -15.21 3.43
CA SER A 147 1.35 -15.66 3.81
C SER A 147 1.86 -16.78 2.89
N TRP A 148 3.19 -16.85 2.72
CA TRP A 148 3.83 -17.93 1.96
C TRP A 148 3.41 -19.33 2.44
N GLY A 149 3.28 -19.51 3.76
CA GLY A 149 2.81 -20.78 4.33
C GLY A 149 1.40 -21.15 3.89
N HIS A 150 0.48 -20.16 3.80
CA HIS A 150 -0.88 -20.38 3.28
C HIS A 150 -0.87 -20.70 1.78
N SER A 151 -0.11 -19.97 1.00
CA SER A 151 0.01 -20.16 -0.44
C SER A 151 0.55 -21.56 -0.77
N VAL A 152 1.61 -21.97 -0.10
CA VAL A 152 2.20 -23.32 -0.26
C VAL A 152 1.20 -24.41 0.13
N LYS A 153 0.51 -24.30 1.27
CA LYS A 153 -0.53 -25.25 1.68
C LYS A 153 -1.66 -25.34 0.65
N LYS A 154 -2.08 -24.23 0.06
CA LYS A 154 -3.10 -24.21 -0.98
C LYS A 154 -2.66 -24.95 -2.23
N ILE A 155 -1.41 -24.77 -2.66
CA ILE A 155 -0.83 -25.48 -3.81
C ILE A 155 -0.82 -26.99 -3.55
N TYR A 156 -0.32 -27.43 -2.38
CA TYR A 156 -0.30 -28.86 -2.03
C TYR A 156 -1.68 -29.49 -2.03
N ARG A 157 -2.69 -28.83 -1.45
CA ARG A 157 -4.09 -29.30 -1.48
C ARG A 157 -4.63 -29.49 -2.90
N ILE A 158 -4.29 -28.59 -3.81
CA ILE A 158 -4.69 -28.69 -5.21
C ILE A 158 -4.01 -29.91 -5.87
N ILE A 159 -2.72 -30.10 -5.66
CA ILE A 159 -1.96 -31.25 -6.19
C ILE A 159 -2.53 -32.56 -5.66
N GLU A 160 -2.78 -32.68 -4.37
CA GLU A 160 -3.39 -33.87 -3.74
C GLU A 160 -4.77 -34.16 -4.33
N HIS A 161 -5.59 -33.13 -4.52
CA HIS A 161 -6.92 -33.29 -5.11
C HIS A 161 -6.86 -33.80 -6.57
N PHE A 162 -5.90 -33.33 -7.36
CA PHE A 162 -5.69 -33.82 -8.72
C PHE A 162 -5.19 -35.28 -8.74
N ASN A 163 -4.21 -35.63 -7.89
CA ASN A 163 -3.69 -36.99 -7.80
C ASN A 163 -4.76 -38.00 -7.40
N ASN A 164 -5.66 -37.65 -6.47
CA ASN A 164 -6.77 -38.53 -6.05
C ASN A 164 -7.90 -38.66 -7.07
N ARG A 165 -7.88 -37.90 -8.17
CA ARG A 165 -8.86 -38.05 -9.28
C ARG A 165 -8.33 -38.87 -10.46
N ILE A 166 -7.04 -39.19 -10.47
CA ILE A 166 -6.36 -39.94 -11.54
C ILE A 166 -6.19 -41.41 -11.15
N LEU A 167 -6.40 -41.76 -9.89
CA LEU A 167 -6.46 -43.15 -9.36
C LEU A 167 -7.90 -43.60 -9.20
#